data_a9d18c7ab395162486f40cd6011f514a
#
_entry.id   a9d18c7ab395162486f40cd6011f514a
#
_cell.length_a   1.000
_cell.length_b   1.000
_cell.length_c   1.000
_cell.angle_alpha   90.00
_cell.angle_beta   90.00
_cell.angle_gamma   90.00
#
_symmetry.space_group_name_H-M   'P 1'
#
loop_
_entity.id
_entity.type
_entity.pdbx_description
1 polymer ?
#
loop_
_entity_poly.entity_id
_entity_poly.type
_entity_poly.pdbx_seq_one_letter_code
_entity_poly.pdbx_strand_id
1 'polypeptide(L)'
;VVAKISQIADPRHLPPKEYSRFVFLTFGAALYGFGDLERVRHMNARFVGKTWAPMRYRLALRQKDFATAARIRRHPGITDKERWDFRCTMGLHLIWLHRYAWGFHFYQDRWRAINFPKILPSKLRYHPVGDPTDDPPLVVLEQGVGECLLALMHLRAAPPRQIAALPKFRTLIQRVLPESRFFPSSDLPEELSGAPAICSADLFGRAWRQTGTFKPPSSLTTPIRDQGAKPVYGICWRGGSGQNRREERQIPLHLFLDLLPHEGRYVPLQFDLTASERALLAKDRRVQPPLINVTKSPDIVLQLVRRLAGVISIDSANWHFAAAADVPFLALMNRRAHWFWGPDADAAWTYPTATTIKKTDLSQDRARQWMHQAERAFSQRPVPMPVPLANHGRRPILVAGLPRSRTSMTMRILAAHGVWVGETMQATSANPHGFFENLVLKNSVLKKLLKELGADPNGVEPLPDSSNMPVLPGLDQRLLQALTDQGYDGARPWAFKDPKLTLLWPIFASAFPDAHWIIPQRDRQAVIDSLSKVHFMRRHSSDPEYWAMFCAAYQQRLDALARSGARVSVIDTDALVKGDHAALSEVIRAAGVPPEPDVFRTAIDPALARQTKAQP
;
A
#
# COMPACT_ATOMS: atom_id res chain seq x y z
N VAL A 1 -0.53 9.17 -34.17
CA VAL A 1 -1.95 9.58 -34.28
C VAL A 1 -2.05 11.05 -34.67
N VAL A 2 -1.43 11.98 -33.93
CA VAL A 2 -1.48 13.45 -34.21
C VAL A 2 -0.95 13.76 -35.61
N ALA A 3 0.19 13.16 -36.02
CA ALA A 3 0.76 13.34 -37.35
C ALA A 3 -0.18 12.84 -38.48
N LYS A 4 -0.92 11.75 -38.27
CA LYS A 4 -1.93 11.27 -39.22
C LYS A 4 -3.16 12.17 -39.29
N ILE A 5 -3.57 12.77 -38.16
CA ILE A 5 -4.70 13.69 -38.08
C ILE A 5 -4.39 15.01 -38.83
N SER A 6 -3.15 15.50 -38.73
CA SER A 6 -2.74 16.74 -39.41
C SER A 6 -2.64 16.59 -40.93
N GLN A 7 -2.51 15.35 -41.46
CA GLN A 7 -2.42 15.07 -42.88
C GLN A 7 -3.79 14.98 -43.59
N ILE A 8 -4.89 14.92 -42.83
CA ILE A 8 -6.23 14.85 -43.41
C ILE A 8 -6.70 16.27 -43.78
N ALA A 9 -6.62 16.62 -45.05
CA ALA A 9 -6.96 17.96 -45.53
C ALA A 9 -8.47 18.27 -45.38
N ASP A 10 -9.34 17.32 -45.73
CA ASP A 10 -10.79 17.47 -45.53
C ASP A 10 -11.40 16.19 -44.94
N PRO A 11 -11.73 16.19 -43.63
CA PRO A 11 -12.30 15.03 -42.96
C PRO A 11 -13.76 14.72 -43.35
N ARG A 12 -14.44 15.61 -44.07
CA ARG A 12 -15.85 15.46 -44.43
C ARG A 12 -16.08 14.30 -45.43
N HIS A 13 -15.03 13.87 -46.11
CA HIS A 13 -15.07 12.73 -47.05
C HIS A 13 -14.83 11.37 -46.38
N LEU A 14 -14.58 11.35 -45.04
CA LEU A 14 -14.41 10.10 -44.32
C LEU A 14 -15.76 9.39 -44.12
N PRO A 15 -15.79 8.04 -44.15
CA PRO A 15 -16.95 7.28 -43.74
C PRO A 15 -17.42 7.66 -42.33
N PRO A 16 -18.73 7.57 -42.02
CA PRO A 16 -19.28 8.08 -40.74
C PRO A 16 -18.57 7.58 -39.48
N LYS A 17 -18.14 6.31 -39.42
CA LYS A 17 -17.40 5.74 -38.29
C LYS A 17 -15.98 6.32 -38.18
N GLU A 18 -15.31 6.48 -39.31
CA GLU A 18 -13.95 7.05 -39.35
C GLU A 18 -13.97 8.54 -39.08
N TYR A 19 -14.98 9.24 -39.58
CA TYR A 19 -15.21 10.65 -39.28
C TYR A 19 -15.45 10.86 -37.77
N SER A 20 -16.30 10.07 -37.14
CA SER A 20 -16.53 10.11 -35.69
C SER A 20 -15.24 9.85 -34.90
N ARG A 21 -14.44 8.87 -35.35
CA ARG A 21 -13.13 8.57 -34.75
C ARG A 21 -12.12 9.70 -34.95
N PHE A 22 -12.09 10.30 -36.14
CA PHE A 22 -11.27 11.47 -36.43
C PHE A 22 -11.61 12.64 -35.52
N VAL A 23 -12.90 12.96 -35.37
CA VAL A 23 -13.39 14.02 -34.48
C VAL A 23 -12.99 13.74 -33.04
N PHE A 24 -13.22 12.53 -32.56
CA PHE A 24 -12.83 12.11 -31.20
C PHE A 24 -11.33 12.30 -30.95
N LEU A 25 -10.49 11.89 -31.89
CA LEU A 25 -9.03 12.00 -31.78
C LEU A 25 -8.58 13.47 -31.86
N THR A 26 -9.22 14.30 -32.72
CA THR A 26 -8.90 15.73 -32.85
C THR A 26 -9.27 16.50 -31.60
N PHE A 27 -10.45 16.26 -31.00
CA PHE A 27 -10.83 16.83 -29.72
C PHE A 27 -9.92 16.34 -28.59
N GLY A 28 -9.59 15.04 -28.60
CA GLY A 28 -8.63 14.47 -27.67
C GLY A 28 -7.28 15.15 -27.77
N ALA A 29 -6.71 15.28 -28.97
CA ALA A 29 -5.44 15.96 -29.20
C ALA A 29 -5.46 17.42 -28.73
N ALA A 30 -6.52 18.16 -29.01
CA ALA A 30 -6.67 19.52 -28.53
C ALA A 30 -6.82 19.62 -27.01
N LEU A 31 -7.58 18.71 -26.41
CA LEU A 31 -7.69 18.60 -24.94
C LEU A 31 -6.34 18.31 -24.28
N TYR A 32 -5.46 17.57 -24.95
CA TYR A 32 -4.12 17.23 -24.48
C TYR A 32 -3.03 18.20 -24.97
N GLY A 33 -3.41 19.26 -25.68
CA GLY A 33 -2.50 20.32 -26.11
C GLY A 33 -1.63 19.99 -27.32
N PHE A 34 -1.96 18.91 -28.06
CA PHE A 34 -1.26 18.49 -29.26
C PHE A 34 -1.96 18.91 -30.57
N GLY A 35 -3.07 19.64 -30.50
CA GLY A 35 -3.89 19.98 -31.66
C GLY A 35 -4.07 21.47 -31.87
N ASP A 36 -4.41 21.84 -33.09
CA ASP A 36 -4.80 23.17 -33.49
C ASP A 36 -6.16 23.56 -32.85
N LEU A 37 -6.11 24.48 -31.89
CA LEU A 37 -7.31 24.97 -31.18
C LEU A 37 -8.27 25.71 -32.09
N GLU A 38 -7.81 26.38 -33.15
CA GLU A 38 -8.66 27.04 -34.12
C GLU A 38 -9.47 26.06 -34.95
N ARG A 39 -8.83 24.98 -35.40
CA ARG A 39 -9.50 23.88 -36.09
C ARG A 39 -10.59 23.24 -35.23
N VAL A 40 -10.33 23.10 -33.92
CA VAL A 40 -11.32 22.59 -32.98
C VAL A 40 -12.45 23.57 -32.73
N ARG A 41 -12.19 24.87 -32.72
CA ARG A 41 -13.22 25.92 -32.62
C ARG A 41 -14.20 25.82 -33.80
N HIS A 42 -13.71 25.71 -35.03
CA HIS A 42 -14.54 25.54 -36.23
C HIS A 42 -15.37 24.26 -36.18
N MET A 43 -14.80 23.15 -35.69
CA MET A 43 -15.52 21.88 -35.52
C MET A 43 -16.56 21.98 -34.38
N ASN A 44 -16.29 22.72 -33.32
CA ASN A 44 -17.16 22.85 -32.15
C ASN A 44 -18.53 23.45 -32.50
N ALA A 45 -18.61 24.37 -33.48
CA ALA A 45 -19.86 24.97 -33.92
C ALA A 45 -20.81 23.96 -34.63
N ARG A 46 -20.29 22.86 -35.19
CA ARG A 46 -21.05 21.85 -35.93
C ARG A 46 -21.48 20.65 -35.11
N PHE A 47 -20.85 20.40 -33.94
CA PHE A 47 -21.14 19.24 -33.09
C PHE A 47 -21.99 19.66 -31.87
N VAL A 48 -23.29 19.84 -32.09
CA VAL A 48 -24.22 20.36 -31.06
C VAL A 48 -24.92 19.26 -30.27
N GLY A 49 -24.73 17.98 -30.59
CA GLY A 49 -25.45 16.86 -29.98
C GLY A 49 -24.95 16.49 -28.58
N LYS A 50 -25.84 15.85 -27.81
CA LYS A 50 -25.60 15.36 -26.43
C LYS A 50 -24.33 14.52 -26.30
N THR A 51 -24.02 13.66 -27.26
CA THR A 51 -22.86 12.74 -27.26
C THR A 51 -21.52 13.50 -27.14
N TRP A 52 -21.45 14.74 -27.60
CA TRP A 52 -20.23 15.56 -27.58
C TRP A 52 -20.15 16.55 -26.42
N ALA A 53 -21.22 16.66 -25.66
CA ALA A 53 -21.30 17.63 -24.55
C ALA A 53 -20.15 17.51 -23.53
N PRO A 54 -19.72 16.32 -23.07
CA PRO A 54 -18.60 16.23 -22.12
C PRO A 54 -17.28 16.74 -22.67
N MET A 55 -17.00 16.48 -23.94
CA MET A 55 -15.76 16.95 -24.59
C MET A 55 -15.78 18.46 -24.81
N ARG A 56 -16.89 18.99 -25.32
CA ARG A 56 -17.11 20.43 -25.51
C ARG A 56 -17.01 21.20 -24.19
N TYR A 57 -17.60 20.64 -23.14
CA TYR A 57 -17.54 21.24 -21.80
C TYR A 57 -16.10 21.35 -21.30
N ARG A 58 -15.32 20.27 -21.38
CA ARG A 58 -13.90 20.26 -20.99
C ARG A 58 -13.06 21.22 -21.84
N LEU A 59 -13.35 21.32 -23.13
CA LEU A 59 -12.68 22.24 -24.03
C LEU A 59 -12.98 23.70 -23.67
N ALA A 60 -14.25 24.04 -23.42
CA ALA A 60 -14.66 25.37 -23.00
C ALA A 60 -13.97 25.79 -21.69
N LEU A 61 -13.91 24.89 -20.70
CA LEU A 61 -13.18 25.13 -19.45
C LEU A 61 -11.70 25.42 -19.71
N ARG A 62 -11.08 24.65 -20.60
CA ARG A 62 -9.66 24.82 -20.93
C ARG A 62 -9.38 26.16 -21.61
N GLN A 63 -10.31 26.63 -22.43
CA GLN A 63 -10.25 27.93 -23.08
C GLN A 63 -10.66 29.07 -22.14
N LYS A 64 -10.96 28.77 -20.88
CA LYS A 64 -11.52 29.72 -19.89
C LYS A 64 -12.85 30.32 -20.33
N ASP A 65 -13.57 29.67 -21.27
CA ASP A 65 -14.89 30.08 -21.75
C ASP A 65 -15.98 29.50 -20.83
N PHE A 66 -16.13 30.11 -19.68
CA PHE A 66 -17.09 29.69 -18.66
C PHE A 66 -18.54 29.88 -19.09
N ALA A 67 -18.81 30.85 -20.01
CA ALA A 67 -20.15 31.09 -20.53
C ALA A 67 -20.62 29.90 -21.40
N THR A 68 -19.78 29.44 -22.31
CA THR A 68 -20.07 28.23 -23.11
C THR A 68 -20.16 26.99 -22.23
N ALA A 69 -19.29 26.82 -21.25
CA ALA A 69 -19.38 25.69 -20.31
C ALA A 69 -20.72 25.69 -19.55
N ALA A 70 -21.16 26.85 -19.04
CA ALA A 70 -22.44 26.99 -18.35
C ALA A 70 -23.63 26.68 -19.26
N ARG A 71 -23.58 27.12 -20.55
CA ARG A 71 -24.61 26.85 -21.56
C ARG A 71 -24.71 25.34 -21.85
N ILE A 72 -23.60 24.66 -22.04
CA ILE A 72 -23.57 23.21 -22.28
C ILE A 72 -24.21 22.48 -21.11
N ARG A 73 -23.87 22.82 -19.87
CA ARG A 73 -24.42 22.19 -18.66
C ARG A 73 -25.95 22.36 -18.54
N ARG A 74 -26.50 23.48 -19.00
CA ARG A 74 -27.93 23.79 -18.93
C ARG A 74 -28.74 23.20 -20.09
N HIS A 75 -28.10 22.55 -21.05
CA HIS A 75 -28.79 21.99 -22.22
C HIS A 75 -29.84 20.95 -21.76
N PRO A 76 -31.09 20.99 -22.27
CA PRO A 76 -32.19 20.14 -21.84
C PRO A 76 -31.92 18.63 -21.96
N GLY A 77 -31.11 18.22 -22.93
CA GLY A 77 -30.73 16.82 -23.13
C GLY A 77 -29.69 16.29 -22.13
N ILE A 78 -29.19 17.11 -21.22
CA ILE A 78 -28.21 16.68 -20.21
C ILE A 78 -28.94 16.19 -18.96
N THR A 79 -28.65 14.97 -18.54
CA THR A 79 -29.21 14.37 -17.32
C THR A 79 -28.64 15.03 -16.05
N ASP A 80 -29.34 14.91 -14.93
CA ASP A 80 -28.84 15.45 -13.65
C ASP A 80 -27.50 14.84 -13.24
N LYS A 81 -27.30 13.52 -13.46
CA LYS A 81 -26.01 12.87 -13.21
C LYS A 81 -24.88 13.47 -14.04
N GLU A 82 -25.11 13.74 -15.34
CA GLU A 82 -24.14 14.41 -16.20
C GLU A 82 -23.89 15.87 -15.76
N ARG A 83 -24.91 16.56 -15.23
CA ARG A 83 -24.73 17.90 -14.64
C ARG A 83 -23.80 17.87 -13.42
N TRP A 84 -23.87 16.83 -12.59
CA TRP A 84 -22.95 16.67 -11.48
C TRP A 84 -21.53 16.36 -11.96
N ASP A 85 -21.32 15.53 -13.00
CA ASP A 85 -20.02 15.31 -13.60
C ASP A 85 -19.39 16.60 -14.15
N PHE A 86 -20.21 17.43 -14.81
CA PHE A 86 -19.76 18.74 -15.31
C PHE A 86 -19.38 19.68 -14.16
N ARG A 87 -20.17 19.67 -13.09
CA ARG A 87 -19.90 20.46 -11.89
C ARG A 87 -18.56 20.03 -11.25
N CYS A 88 -18.34 18.76 -11.08
CA CYS A 88 -17.05 18.23 -10.56
C CYS A 88 -15.87 18.59 -11.46
N THR A 89 -16.03 18.47 -12.78
CA THR A 89 -14.99 18.83 -13.74
C THR A 89 -14.65 20.32 -13.67
N MET A 90 -15.66 21.18 -13.51
CA MET A 90 -15.49 22.63 -13.26
C MET A 90 -14.72 22.85 -11.95
N GLY A 91 -15.12 22.16 -10.88
CA GLY A 91 -14.47 22.27 -9.58
C GLY A 91 -12.98 21.99 -9.66
N LEU A 92 -12.61 20.83 -10.23
CA LEU A 92 -11.21 20.45 -10.43
C LEU A 92 -10.44 21.45 -11.29
N HIS A 93 -11.07 21.98 -12.35
CA HIS A 93 -10.43 22.97 -13.21
C HIS A 93 -10.19 24.30 -12.48
N LEU A 94 -11.15 24.75 -11.67
CA LEU A 94 -11.00 25.97 -10.86
C LEU A 94 -9.96 25.80 -9.75
N ILE A 95 -9.89 24.64 -9.11
CA ILE A 95 -8.82 24.32 -8.15
C ILE A 95 -7.47 24.38 -8.85
N TRP A 96 -7.35 23.76 -10.02
CA TRP A 96 -6.13 23.80 -10.83
C TRP A 96 -5.71 25.23 -11.22
N LEU A 97 -6.69 26.14 -11.46
CA LEU A 97 -6.45 27.57 -11.70
C LEU A 97 -6.25 28.40 -10.40
N HIS A 98 -6.07 27.75 -9.26
CA HIS A 98 -5.93 28.38 -7.94
C HIS A 98 -7.16 29.23 -7.53
N ARG A 99 -8.34 28.95 -8.11
CA ARG A 99 -9.62 29.54 -7.72
C ARG A 99 -10.32 28.67 -6.69
N TYR A 100 -9.67 28.49 -5.54
CA TYR A 100 -10.00 27.45 -4.55
C TYR A 100 -11.41 27.57 -3.97
N ALA A 101 -11.87 28.78 -3.61
CA ALA A 101 -13.20 28.97 -3.04
C ALA A 101 -14.31 28.43 -3.96
N TRP A 102 -14.28 28.80 -5.24
CA TRP A 102 -15.22 28.31 -6.24
C TRP A 102 -14.94 26.86 -6.62
N GLY A 103 -13.67 26.48 -6.71
CA GLY A 103 -13.28 25.14 -7.07
C GLY A 103 -13.81 24.10 -6.09
N PHE A 104 -13.57 24.26 -4.81
CA PHE A 104 -14.09 23.37 -3.78
C PHE A 104 -15.62 23.44 -3.63
N HIS A 105 -16.24 24.61 -3.85
CA HIS A 105 -17.68 24.72 -3.89
C HIS A 105 -18.30 23.83 -4.98
N PHE A 106 -17.71 23.78 -6.17
CA PHE A 106 -18.20 22.91 -7.23
C PHE A 106 -17.78 21.44 -7.05
N TYR A 107 -16.67 21.17 -6.39
CA TYR A 107 -16.14 19.83 -6.23
C TYR A 107 -16.76 19.04 -5.08
N GLN A 108 -17.35 19.70 -4.09
CA GLN A 108 -17.95 19.06 -2.91
C GLN A 108 -19.09 18.08 -3.27
N ASP A 109 -19.78 18.26 -4.39
CA ASP A 109 -20.88 17.42 -4.83
C ASP A 109 -20.44 16.21 -5.68
N ARG A 110 -19.14 15.92 -5.76
CA ARG A 110 -18.58 14.85 -6.61
C ARG A 110 -19.19 13.47 -6.34
N TRP A 111 -19.63 13.20 -5.13
CA TRP A 111 -20.28 11.95 -4.77
C TRP A 111 -21.63 11.71 -5.50
N ARG A 112 -22.21 12.74 -6.12
CA ARG A 112 -23.39 12.66 -6.98
C ARG A 112 -23.07 12.40 -8.45
N ALA A 113 -21.80 12.50 -8.85
CA ALA A 113 -21.36 12.34 -10.23
C ALA A 113 -21.31 10.87 -10.66
N ILE A 114 -21.54 10.59 -11.96
CA ILE A 114 -21.58 9.22 -12.51
C ILE A 114 -20.22 8.54 -12.40
N ASN A 115 -19.16 9.30 -12.65
CA ASN A 115 -17.79 8.79 -12.71
C ASN A 115 -17.05 8.90 -11.37
N PHE A 116 -17.77 9.29 -10.33
CA PHE A 116 -17.17 9.30 -9.00
C PHE A 116 -16.97 7.86 -8.51
N PRO A 117 -15.82 7.55 -7.91
CA PRO A 117 -15.50 6.17 -7.57
C PRO A 117 -16.58 5.56 -6.67
N LYS A 118 -16.97 4.34 -6.99
CA LYS A 118 -17.82 3.47 -6.16
C LYS A 118 -17.18 3.11 -4.79
N ILE A 119 -16.26 3.95 -4.33
CA ILE A 119 -15.44 3.76 -3.13
C ILE A 119 -16.16 4.29 -1.89
N LEU A 120 -17.13 5.19 -2.07
CA LEU A 120 -17.88 5.75 -0.96
C LEU A 120 -18.92 4.75 -0.45
N PRO A 121 -18.90 4.41 0.84
CA PRO A 121 -19.93 3.57 1.43
C PRO A 121 -21.32 4.17 1.23
N SER A 122 -22.20 3.45 0.56
CA SER A 122 -23.56 3.91 0.23
C SER A 122 -24.46 4.09 1.45
N LYS A 123 -24.10 3.47 2.57
CA LYS A 123 -24.83 3.54 3.84
C LYS A 123 -24.64 4.85 4.60
N LEU A 124 -23.68 5.70 4.23
CA LEU A 124 -23.37 6.93 4.94
C LEU A 124 -24.14 8.14 4.36
N ARG A 125 -24.44 9.12 5.21
CA ARG A 125 -25.01 10.39 4.80
C ARG A 125 -23.93 11.44 4.67
N TYR A 126 -23.53 11.77 3.43
CA TYR A 126 -22.51 12.75 3.16
C TYR A 126 -23.04 14.18 3.33
N HIS A 127 -22.34 14.96 4.15
CA HIS A 127 -22.63 16.37 4.33
C HIS A 127 -21.75 17.23 3.44
N PRO A 128 -22.33 18.23 2.73
CA PRO A 128 -21.53 19.26 2.08
C PRO A 128 -20.82 20.10 3.15
N VAL A 129 -19.71 20.68 2.76
CA VAL A 129 -18.81 21.49 3.60
C VAL A 129 -19.45 22.83 4.01
N GLY A 130 -20.51 22.83 4.73
CA GLY A 130 -21.20 24.07 5.11
C GLY A 130 -21.83 24.05 6.48
N ASP A 131 -21.90 22.88 7.09
CA ASP A 131 -22.48 22.73 8.42
C ASP A 131 -21.36 22.73 9.47
N PRO A 132 -21.26 23.76 10.32
CA PRO A 132 -20.26 23.83 11.38
C PRO A 132 -20.72 22.98 12.56
N THR A 133 -20.79 21.67 12.43
CA THR A 133 -20.87 20.82 13.61
C THR A 133 -19.48 20.76 14.23
N ASP A 134 -19.37 21.13 15.51
CA ASP A 134 -18.12 21.25 16.28
C ASP A 134 -17.39 19.92 16.48
N ASP A 135 -17.99 18.80 16.10
CA ASP A 135 -17.39 17.47 16.16
C ASP A 135 -17.30 16.92 14.74
N PRO A 136 -16.08 16.69 14.19
CA PRO A 136 -15.96 16.18 12.84
C PRO A 136 -16.64 14.82 12.75
N PRO A 137 -17.65 14.67 11.88
CA PRO A 137 -18.30 13.39 11.65
C PRO A 137 -17.27 12.40 11.12
N LEU A 138 -17.68 11.14 10.94
CA LEU A 138 -16.84 10.14 10.31
C LEU A 138 -16.15 10.70 9.04
N VAL A 139 -14.82 10.73 9.06
CA VAL A 139 -14.02 11.12 7.89
C VAL A 139 -13.81 9.90 6.99
N VAL A 140 -14.19 10.01 5.73
CA VAL A 140 -13.99 8.93 4.74
C VAL A 140 -12.80 9.30 3.85
N LEU A 141 -11.72 8.50 3.93
CA LEU A 141 -10.62 8.61 2.98
C LEU A 141 -11.05 8.03 1.63
N GLU A 142 -10.99 8.84 0.62
CA GLU A 142 -11.49 8.54 -0.71
C GLU A 142 -10.41 8.74 -1.79
N GLN A 143 -10.72 8.32 -3.02
CA GLN A 143 -9.87 8.42 -4.19
C GLN A 143 -8.63 7.51 -4.14
N GLY A 144 -7.51 7.98 -4.69
CA GLY A 144 -6.28 7.20 -4.80
C GLY A 144 -5.44 7.20 -3.52
N VAL A 145 -4.41 6.36 -3.52
CA VAL A 145 -3.47 6.28 -2.39
C VAL A 145 -2.82 7.63 -2.10
N GLY A 146 -2.50 8.39 -3.15
CA GLY A 146 -1.86 9.70 -3.00
C GLY A 146 -2.75 10.70 -2.26
N GLU A 147 -4.00 10.81 -2.66
CA GLU A 147 -4.98 11.70 -2.04
C GLU A 147 -5.28 11.30 -0.59
N CYS A 148 -5.32 9.99 -0.31
CA CYS A 148 -5.47 9.50 1.06
C CYS A 148 -4.27 9.91 1.94
N LEU A 149 -3.04 9.81 1.43
CA LEU A 149 -1.84 10.27 2.15
C LEU A 149 -1.87 11.78 2.40
N LEU A 150 -2.22 12.57 1.40
CA LEU A 150 -2.37 14.03 1.53
C LEU A 150 -3.40 14.37 2.60
N ALA A 151 -4.55 13.68 2.63
CA ALA A 151 -5.57 13.88 3.65
C ALA A 151 -5.05 13.52 5.06
N LEU A 152 -4.35 12.40 5.21
CA LEU A 152 -3.75 11.99 6.50
C LEU A 152 -2.74 13.00 7.02
N MET A 153 -1.92 13.58 6.14
CA MET A 153 -0.98 14.63 6.51
C MET A 153 -1.70 15.88 7.07
N HIS A 154 -2.85 16.23 6.53
CA HIS A 154 -3.65 17.34 7.07
C HIS A 154 -4.38 16.97 8.35
N LEU A 155 -4.93 15.77 8.43
CA LEU A 155 -5.66 15.27 9.61
C LEU A 155 -4.76 15.09 10.84
N ARG A 156 -3.44 14.99 10.66
CA ARG A 156 -2.50 14.85 11.78
C ARG A 156 -2.54 16.04 12.74
N ALA A 157 -2.82 17.23 12.23
CA ALA A 157 -2.91 18.45 13.07
C ALA A 157 -4.21 18.51 13.89
N ALA A 158 -5.29 17.87 13.41
CA ALA A 158 -6.58 17.78 14.08
C ALA A 158 -7.19 16.40 13.78
N PRO A 159 -6.81 15.33 14.52
CA PRO A 159 -7.27 13.98 14.28
C PRO A 159 -8.79 13.86 14.45
N PRO A 160 -9.51 13.22 13.51
CA PRO A 160 -10.92 12.94 13.68
C PRO A 160 -11.11 11.80 14.68
N ARG A 161 -12.24 11.77 15.40
CA ARG A 161 -12.58 10.64 16.30
C ARG A 161 -12.78 9.33 15.53
N GLN A 162 -13.32 9.41 14.31
CA GLN A 162 -13.66 8.26 13.49
C GLN A 162 -13.16 8.45 12.06
N ILE A 163 -12.58 7.40 11.49
CA ILE A 163 -12.04 7.42 10.13
C ILE A 163 -12.34 6.11 9.40
N ALA A 164 -12.91 6.21 8.20
CA ALA A 164 -13.13 5.09 7.32
C ALA A 164 -12.19 5.15 6.12
N ALA A 165 -11.53 4.03 5.81
CA ALA A 165 -10.65 3.92 4.67
C ALA A 165 -10.55 2.47 4.17
N LEU A 166 -9.92 2.27 3.01
CA LEU A 166 -9.61 0.92 2.54
C LEU A 166 -8.79 0.16 3.59
N PRO A 167 -9.03 -1.15 3.78
CA PRO A 167 -8.37 -1.97 4.82
C PRO A 167 -6.83 -1.87 4.84
N LYS A 168 -6.21 -1.69 3.67
CA LYS A 168 -4.75 -1.53 3.55
C LYS A 168 -4.16 -0.30 4.26
N PHE A 169 -4.99 0.68 4.65
CA PHE A 169 -4.57 1.87 5.39
C PHE A 169 -4.61 1.68 6.91
N ARG A 170 -5.18 0.58 7.43
CA ARG A 170 -5.36 0.35 8.87
C ARG A 170 -4.08 0.62 9.67
N THR A 171 -2.99 -0.07 9.33
CA THR A 171 -1.71 0.03 10.05
C THR A 171 -1.15 1.46 10.04
N LEU A 172 -1.21 2.12 8.88
CA LEU A 172 -0.76 3.50 8.75
C LEU A 172 -1.60 4.44 9.63
N ILE A 173 -2.94 4.33 9.56
CA ILE A 173 -3.86 5.18 10.33
C ILE A 173 -3.64 4.97 11.84
N GLN A 174 -3.58 3.73 12.31
CA GLN A 174 -3.34 3.41 13.71
C GLN A 174 -2.01 3.95 14.23
N ARG A 175 -0.98 4.02 13.36
CA ARG A 175 0.33 4.57 13.73
C ARG A 175 0.34 6.12 13.76
N VAL A 176 -0.32 6.78 12.79
CA VAL A 176 -0.22 8.24 12.65
C VAL A 176 -1.35 9.00 13.33
N LEU A 177 -2.48 8.34 13.57
CA LEU A 177 -3.68 8.84 14.24
C LEU A 177 -4.16 7.80 15.29
N PRO A 178 -3.37 7.50 16.32
CA PRO A 178 -3.64 6.38 17.25
C PRO A 178 -4.96 6.53 18.01
N GLU A 179 -5.45 7.74 18.21
CA GLU A 179 -6.71 8.03 18.91
C GLU A 179 -7.95 7.90 18.01
N SER A 180 -7.76 7.81 16.70
CA SER A 180 -8.86 7.70 15.75
C SER A 180 -9.36 6.26 15.66
N ARG A 181 -10.66 6.04 15.86
CA ARG A 181 -11.29 4.73 15.64
C ARG A 181 -11.36 4.46 14.13
N PHE A 182 -10.67 3.42 13.69
CA PHE A 182 -10.62 3.03 12.27
C PHE A 182 -11.74 2.06 11.89
N PHE A 183 -12.36 2.32 10.74
CA PHE A 183 -13.34 1.42 10.10
C PHE A 183 -12.90 1.07 8.68
N PRO A 184 -13.02 -0.20 8.25
CA PRO A 184 -12.82 -0.56 6.86
C PRO A 184 -13.98 -0.02 6.00
N SER A 185 -13.67 0.79 4.99
CA SER A 185 -14.70 1.40 4.12
C SER A 185 -15.50 0.38 3.30
N SER A 186 -14.96 -0.83 3.10
CA SER A 186 -15.62 -1.95 2.43
C SER A 186 -16.61 -2.72 3.32
N ASP A 187 -16.54 -2.54 4.64
CA ASP A 187 -17.35 -3.28 5.62
C ASP A 187 -17.57 -2.40 6.85
N LEU A 188 -18.52 -1.48 6.74
CA LEU A 188 -18.90 -0.60 7.84
C LEU A 188 -19.90 -1.29 8.76
N PRO A 189 -19.72 -1.16 10.10
CA PRO A 189 -20.70 -1.63 11.05
C PRO A 189 -22.09 -1.04 10.81
N GLU A 190 -23.15 -1.78 11.13
CA GLU A 190 -24.53 -1.33 10.95
C GLU A 190 -24.88 -0.09 11.80
N GLU A 191 -24.20 0.06 12.96
CA GLU A 191 -24.31 1.23 13.83
C GLU A 191 -23.97 2.56 13.14
N LEU A 192 -23.21 2.51 12.04
CA LEU A 192 -22.87 3.67 11.22
C LEU A 192 -23.82 3.91 10.05
N SER A 193 -24.87 3.11 9.90
CA SER A 193 -25.86 3.31 8.84
C SER A 193 -26.59 4.65 9.03
N GLY A 194 -26.57 5.49 7.98
CA GLY A 194 -27.11 6.85 8.05
C GLY A 194 -26.25 7.85 8.84
N ALA A 195 -25.10 7.43 9.36
CA ALA A 195 -24.23 8.34 10.09
C ALA A 195 -23.72 9.49 9.21
N PRO A 196 -23.56 10.70 9.77
CA PRO A 196 -23.01 11.83 9.06
C PRO A 196 -21.53 11.59 8.74
N ALA A 197 -21.15 11.83 7.49
CA ALA A 197 -19.80 11.61 7.02
C ALA A 197 -19.33 12.78 6.15
N ILE A 198 -18.01 13.03 6.18
CA ILE A 198 -17.35 14.00 5.31
C ILE A 198 -16.28 13.29 4.48
N CYS A 199 -16.24 13.59 3.20
CA CYS A 199 -15.16 13.09 2.33
C CYS A 199 -13.86 13.86 2.58
N SER A 200 -12.72 13.14 2.58
CA SER A 200 -11.42 13.73 2.91
C SER A 200 -11.03 14.93 2.04
N ALA A 201 -11.37 14.93 0.74
CA ALA A 201 -11.08 16.07 -0.14
C ALA A 201 -11.93 17.33 0.20
N ASP A 202 -13.04 17.21 0.92
CA ASP A 202 -13.84 18.35 1.35
C ASP A 202 -13.20 19.09 2.53
N LEU A 203 -12.32 18.43 3.28
CA LEU A 203 -11.54 19.06 4.35
C LEU A 203 -10.64 20.18 3.82
N PHE A 204 -10.08 20.03 2.62
CA PHE A 204 -9.27 21.09 1.99
C PHE A 204 -10.11 22.34 1.68
N GLY A 205 -11.33 22.15 1.17
CA GLY A 205 -12.26 23.25 0.94
C GLY A 205 -12.71 23.92 2.23
N ARG A 206 -12.89 23.16 3.31
CA ARG A 206 -13.20 23.67 4.65
C ARG A 206 -12.03 24.51 5.19
N ALA A 207 -10.82 23.96 5.17
CA ALA A 207 -9.62 24.66 5.62
C ALA A 207 -9.41 25.97 4.85
N TRP A 208 -9.56 25.98 3.52
CA TRP A 208 -9.47 27.18 2.71
C TRP A 208 -10.50 28.25 3.09
N ARG A 209 -11.76 27.86 3.32
CA ARG A 209 -12.81 28.81 3.72
C ARG A 209 -12.54 29.46 5.07
N GLN A 210 -11.94 28.72 5.99
CA GLN A 210 -11.64 29.23 7.34
C GLN A 210 -10.42 30.14 7.38
N THR A 211 -9.40 29.88 6.56
CA THR A 211 -8.08 30.53 6.69
C THR A 211 -7.67 31.37 5.48
N GLY A 212 -8.30 31.18 4.33
CA GLY A 212 -7.90 31.77 3.05
C GLY A 212 -6.55 31.28 2.52
N THR A 213 -5.91 30.34 3.21
CA THR A 213 -4.60 29.79 2.87
C THR A 213 -4.56 28.28 3.04
N PHE A 214 -3.61 27.62 2.37
CA PHE A 214 -3.24 26.26 2.69
C PHE A 214 -1.96 26.26 3.52
N LYS A 215 -2.03 25.64 4.69
CA LYS A 215 -0.81 25.32 5.43
C LYS A 215 -0.17 24.08 4.79
N PRO A 216 1.17 24.04 4.64
CA PRO A 216 1.85 22.81 4.26
C PRO A 216 1.42 21.67 5.18
N PRO A 217 1.11 20.50 4.63
CA PRO A 217 0.70 19.37 5.45
C PRO A 217 1.87 18.86 6.29
N SER A 218 1.59 18.40 7.50
CA SER A 218 2.60 17.79 8.37
C SER A 218 3.00 16.43 7.84
N SER A 219 4.30 16.13 7.78
CA SER A 219 4.79 14.81 7.43
C SER A 219 4.23 13.73 8.37
N LEU A 220 4.03 12.52 7.87
CA LEU A 220 3.52 11.39 8.66
C LEU A 220 4.63 10.66 9.42
N THR A 221 5.88 10.88 9.04
CA THR A 221 7.05 10.30 9.67
C THR A 221 8.28 11.17 9.42
N THR A 222 9.29 11.03 10.26
CA THR A 222 10.57 11.72 10.09
C THR A 222 11.49 10.91 9.19
N PRO A 223 12.20 11.53 8.23
CA PRO A 223 13.21 10.85 7.44
C PRO A 223 14.39 10.43 8.31
N ILE A 224 14.97 9.27 8.00
CA ILE A 224 16.12 8.72 8.74
C ILE A 224 17.20 8.26 7.78
N ARG A 225 18.38 8.05 8.32
CA ARG A 225 19.52 7.44 7.64
C ARG A 225 20.04 6.28 8.49
N ASP A 226 20.10 5.09 7.92
CA ASP A 226 20.72 3.95 8.61
C ASP A 226 22.24 4.17 8.74
N GLN A 227 22.84 3.64 9.81
CA GLN A 227 24.26 3.80 10.05
C GLN A 227 25.11 3.23 8.88
N GLY A 228 26.01 4.04 8.34
CA GLY A 228 26.86 3.64 7.22
C GLY A 228 26.12 3.50 5.87
N ALA A 229 24.81 3.84 5.81
CA ALA A 229 24.07 3.73 4.56
C ALA A 229 24.56 4.73 3.52
N LYS A 230 24.74 4.23 2.29
CA LYS A 230 24.97 5.05 1.10
C LYS A 230 23.63 5.56 0.56
N PRO A 231 23.60 6.74 -0.09
CA PRO A 231 22.39 7.27 -0.70
C PRO A 231 21.76 6.28 -1.68
N VAL A 232 20.45 6.08 -1.57
CA VAL A 232 19.64 5.27 -2.49
C VAL A 232 18.40 6.08 -2.86
N TYR A 233 18.01 6.03 -4.13
CA TYR A 233 16.90 6.82 -4.66
C TYR A 233 15.73 5.93 -5.10
N GLY A 234 14.53 6.28 -4.70
CA GLY A 234 13.32 5.65 -5.20
C GLY A 234 13.01 6.13 -6.61
N ILE A 235 12.63 5.21 -7.50
CA ILE A 235 12.30 5.55 -8.89
C ILE A 235 10.93 5.04 -9.31
N CYS A 236 10.20 5.86 -10.09
CA CYS A 236 8.93 5.48 -10.67
C CYS A 236 8.73 6.18 -12.03
N TRP A 237 8.56 5.41 -13.09
CA TRP A 237 8.54 5.87 -14.49
C TRP A 237 7.17 5.85 -15.14
N ARG A 238 6.14 5.27 -14.48
CA ARG A 238 4.77 5.31 -14.97
C ARG A 238 3.76 5.38 -13.83
N GLY A 239 2.67 6.09 -14.06
CA GLY A 239 1.62 6.32 -13.08
C GLY A 239 0.22 6.07 -13.64
N GLY A 240 -0.76 6.01 -12.72
CA GLY A 240 -2.17 5.86 -13.04
C GLY A 240 -2.60 4.43 -13.32
N SER A 241 -3.85 4.12 -13.00
CA SER A 241 -4.49 2.82 -13.22
C SER A 241 -5.44 2.80 -14.43
N GLY A 242 -5.65 3.93 -15.11
CA GLY A 242 -6.59 4.08 -16.23
C GLY A 242 -5.89 3.92 -17.59
N GLN A 243 -6.46 3.10 -18.49
CA GLN A 243 -5.89 2.89 -19.83
C GLN A 243 -5.69 4.19 -20.64
N ASN A 244 -6.58 5.17 -20.50
CA ASN A 244 -6.57 6.41 -21.30
C ASN A 244 -5.58 7.47 -20.83
N ARG A 245 -4.86 7.27 -19.71
CA ARG A 245 -3.88 8.22 -19.16
C ARG A 245 -2.47 7.65 -19.04
N ARG A 246 -2.26 6.38 -19.35
CA ARG A 246 -0.96 5.70 -19.17
C ARG A 246 0.13 6.30 -20.04
N GLU A 247 -0.15 6.59 -21.30
CA GLU A 247 0.86 7.11 -22.26
C GLU A 247 1.39 8.49 -21.85
N GLU A 248 0.53 9.38 -21.35
CA GLU A 248 0.95 10.69 -20.91
C GLU A 248 1.76 10.65 -19.60
N ARG A 249 1.42 9.71 -18.73
CA ARG A 249 2.01 9.55 -17.39
C ARG A 249 3.03 8.42 -17.36
N GLN A 250 3.87 8.32 -18.38
CA GLN A 250 4.96 7.36 -18.43
C GLN A 250 6.16 7.88 -19.21
N ILE A 251 7.32 7.36 -18.86
CA ILE A 251 8.53 7.37 -19.65
C ILE A 251 8.88 5.90 -19.87
N PRO A 252 9.15 5.43 -21.11
CA PRO A 252 9.58 4.05 -21.33
C PRO A 252 10.79 3.73 -20.43
N LEU A 253 10.78 2.57 -19.76
CA LEU A 253 11.75 2.27 -18.70
C LEU A 253 13.20 2.35 -19.20
N HIS A 254 13.50 1.86 -20.40
CA HIS A 254 14.86 1.93 -20.95
C HIS A 254 15.34 3.39 -21.08
N LEU A 255 14.49 4.28 -21.63
CA LEU A 255 14.82 5.71 -21.72
C LEU A 255 14.93 6.36 -20.33
N PHE A 256 14.09 5.95 -19.40
CA PHE A 256 14.14 6.49 -18.04
C PHE A 256 15.46 6.13 -17.34
N LEU A 257 15.93 4.88 -17.47
CA LEU A 257 17.19 4.42 -16.91
C LEU A 257 18.40 5.13 -17.55
N ASP A 258 18.36 5.41 -18.85
CA ASP A 258 19.39 6.14 -19.57
C ASP A 258 19.49 7.62 -19.11
N LEU A 259 18.39 8.18 -18.62
CA LEU A 259 18.35 9.54 -18.08
C LEU A 259 18.80 9.64 -16.61
N LEU A 260 19.02 8.52 -15.94
CA LEU A 260 19.50 8.49 -14.56
C LEU A 260 21.03 8.44 -14.48
N PRO A 261 21.67 9.20 -13.56
CA PRO A 261 23.11 9.17 -13.33
C PRO A 261 23.68 7.75 -13.11
N HIS A 262 24.83 7.49 -13.69
CA HIS A 262 25.48 6.16 -13.63
C HIS A 262 25.99 5.81 -12.24
N GLU A 263 26.38 6.79 -11.45
CA GLU A 263 26.86 6.67 -10.07
C GLU A 263 25.74 6.43 -9.06
N GLY A 264 24.49 6.61 -9.46
CA GLY A 264 23.33 6.48 -8.59
C GLY A 264 23.01 5.02 -8.24
N ARG A 265 22.31 4.85 -7.11
CA ARG A 265 21.74 3.57 -6.66
C ARG A 265 20.22 3.73 -6.55
N TYR A 266 19.46 2.83 -7.14
CA TYR A 266 18.03 3.02 -7.32
C TYR A 266 17.21 1.85 -6.79
N VAL A 267 16.03 2.16 -6.24
CA VAL A 267 15.02 1.18 -5.83
C VAL A 267 13.72 1.48 -6.57
N PRO A 268 13.16 0.53 -7.33
CA PRO A 268 11.88 0.71 -7.98
C PRO A 268 10.73 0.81 -6.96
N LEU A 269 10.01 1.90 -7.01
CA LEU A 269 8.76 2.11 -6.28
C LEU A 269 7.53 1.81 -7.15
N GLN A 270 7.74 1.33 -8.37
CA GLN A 270 6.70 0.90 -9.28
C GLN A 270 6.04 -0.37 -8.77
N PHE A 271 4.73 -0.34 -8.55
CA PHE A 271 3.99 -1.43 -7.89
C PHE A 271 3.54 -2.56 -8.83
N ASP A 272 3.41 -2.30 -10.13
CA ASP A 272 2.82 -3.22 -11.13
C ASP A 272 3.80 -3.57 -12.25
N LEU A 273 5.01 -4.01 -11.88
CA LEU A 273 6.07 -4.36 -12.83
C LEU A 273 5.62 -5.47 -13.80
N THR A 274 5.82 -5.23 -15.10
CA THR A 274 5.67 -6.26 -16.14
C THR A 274 6.86 -7.23 -16.13
N ALA A 275 6.74 -8.37 -16.80
CA ALA A 275 7.85 -9.32 -16.93
C ALA A 275 9.06 -8.69 -17.65
N SER A 276 8.82 -7.91 -18.70
CA SER A 276 9.86 -7.20 -19.46
C SER A 276 10.55 -6.13 -18.62
N GLU A 277 9.82 -5.36 -17.83
CA GLU A 277 10.41 -4.38 -16.90
C GLU A 277 11.27 -5.06 -15.83
N ARG A 278 10.79 -6.16 -15.24
CA ARG A 278 11.61 -6.95 -14.29
C ARG A 278 12.93 -7.43 -14.91
N ALA A 279 12.86 -7.96 -16.14
CA ALA A 279 14.05 -8.42 -16.85
C ALA A 279 15.04 -7.28 -17.15
N LEU A 280 14.53 -6.09 -17.51
CA LEU A 280 15.35 -4.92 -17.76
C LEU A 280 16.02 -4.39 -16.49
N LEU A 281 15.24 -4.25 -15.40
CA LEU A 281 15.76 -3.82 -14.10
C LEU A 281 16.82 -4.79 -13.53
N ALA A 282 16.64 -6.10 -13.74
CA ALA A 282 17.60 -7.10 -13.27
C ALA A 282 18.97 -7.03 -13.96
N LYS A 283 19.04 -6.43 -15.17
CA LYS A 283 20.30 -6.21 -15.91
C LYS A 283 21.04 -4.96 -15.48
N ASP A 284 20.35 -4.00 -14.86
CA ASP A 284 20.95 -2.74 -14.42
C ASP A 284 21.53 -2.86 -13.01
N ARG A 285 22.86 -2.87 -12.89
CA ARG A 285 23.57 -3.03 -11.60
C ARG A 285 23.31 -1.89 -10.60
N ARG A 286 22.82 -0.73 -11.06
CA ARG A 286 22.46 0.40 -10.22
C ARG A 286 21.13 0.15 -9.48
N VAL A 287 20.29 -0.76 -9.99
CA VAL A 287 18.95 -1.00 -9.50
C VAL A 287 18.92 -2.18 -8.55
N GLN A 288 18.41 -1.95 -7.35
CA GLN A 288 18.18 -2.98 -6.35
C GLN A 288 16.67 -3.18 -6.18
N PRO A 289 16.14 -4.42 -6.28
CA PRO A 289 14.72 -4.64 -6.03
C PRO A 289 14.40 -4.27 -4.57
N PRO A 290 13.24 -3.69 -4.29
CA PRO A 290 12.83 -3.42 -2.92
C PRO A 290 12.68 -4.75 -2.17
N LEU A 291 13.18 -4.80 -0.94
CA LEU A 291 13.05 -5.97 -0.06
C LEU A 291 11.61 -6.21 0.40
N ILE A 292 10.71 -5.27 0.12
CA ILE A 292 9.32 -5.27 0.55
C ILE A 292 8.36 -5.29 -0.64
N ASN A 293 7.15 -5.77 -0.41
CA ASN A 293 6.10 -5.71 -1.41
C ASN A 293 5.38 -4.35 -1.35
N VAL A 294 5.77 -3.42 -2.23
CA VAL A 294 5.22 -2.06 -2.31
C VAL A 294 3.72 -1.99 -2.69
N THR A 295 3.07 -3.14 -2.95
CA THR A 295 1.65 -3.18 -3.31
C THR A 295 0.71 -3.38 -2.13
N LYS A 296 1.21 -3.90 -1.02
CA LYS A 296 0.38 -4.45 0.06
C LYS A 296 -0.09 -3.42 1.06
N SER A 297 0.79 -2.55 1.52
CA SER A 297 0.47 -1.60 2.59
C SER A 297 1.13 -0.25 2.35
N PRO A 298 0.36 0.86 2.41
CA PRO A 298 0.92 2.20 2.37
C PRO A 298 1.91 2.46 3.52
N ASP A 299 1.73 1.85 4.68
CA ASP A 299 2.63 1.99 5.81
C ASP A 299 4.03 1.46 5.50
N ILE A 300 4.12 0.25 4.95
CA ILE A 300 5.40 -0.37 4.56
C ILE A 300 6.12 0.48 3.52
N VAL A 301 5.39 1.01 2.53
CA VAL A 301 5.99 1.89 1.51
C VAL A 301 6.54 3.16 2.16
N LEU A 302 5.81 3.74 3.11
CA LEU A 302 6.26 4.93 3.82
C LEU A 302 7.53 4.65 4.65
N GLN A 303 7.62 3.48 5.30
CA GLN A 303 8.83 3.08 6.05
C GLN A 303 10.04 2.83 5.12
N LEU A 304 9.83 2.37 3.90
CA LEU A 304 10.89 2.32 2.90
C LEU A 304 11.32 3.72 2.48
N VAL A 305 10.36 4.56 2.08
CA VAL A 305 10.64 5.87 1.50
C VAL A 305 11.37 6.79 2.50
N ARG A 306 11.05 6.76 3.79
CA ARG A 306 11.74 7.57 4.80
C ARG A 306 13.25 7.30 4.93
N ARG A 307 13.74 6.18 4.39
CA ARG A 307 15.16 5.79 4.36
C ARG A 307 15.87 6.15 3.06
N LEU A 308 15.12 6.50 2.02
CA LEU A 308 15.69 6.87 0.73
C LEU A 308 16.28 8.28 0.79
N ALA A 309 17.38 8.51 0.08
CA ALA A 309 17.96 9.84 -0.07
C ALA A 309 17.00 10.80 -0.76
N GLY A 310 16.24 10.29 -1.73
CA GLY A 310 15.22 11.02 -2.46
C GLY A 310 14.38 10.13 -3.35
N VAL A 311 13.40 10.71 -4.04
CA VAL A 311 12.52 10.02 -4.99
C VAL A 311 12.50 10.74 -6.32
N ILE A 312 12.73 10.04 -7.43
CA ILE A 312 12.57 10.55 -8.80
C ILE A 312 11.35 9.87 -9.41
N SER A 313 10.31 10.61 -9.67
CA SER A 313 9.04 10.00 -10.09
C SER A 313 8.26 10.89 -11.03
N ILE A 314 7.58 10.28 -11.97
CA ILE A 314 6.49 10.93 -12.67
C ILE A 314 5.28 11.08 -11.73
N ASP A 315 4.25 11.76 -12.21
CA ASP A 315 2.98 11.97 -11.49
C ASP A 315 2.34 10.64 -11.04
N SER A 316 2.57 10.29 -9.76
CA SER A 316 2.13 9.04 -9.13
C SER A 316 1.97 9.21 -7.61
N ALA A 317 1.44 8.18 -6.93
CA ALA A 317 1.34 8.17 -5.47
C ALA A 317 2.71 8.33 -4.76
N ASN A 318 3.83 8.08 -5.46
CA ASN A 318 5.16 8.16 -4.87
C ASN A 318 5.58 9.58 -4.47
N TRP A 319 5.03 10.62 -5.13
CA TRP A 319 5.21 12.00 -4.67
C TRP A 319 4.62 12.21 -3.27
N HIS A 320 3.43 11.67 -3.05
CA HIS A 320 2.75 11.77 -1.76
C HIS A 320 3.46 10.97 -0.68
N PHE A 321 4.03 9.81 -1.02
CA PHE A 321 4.86 9.04 -0.08
C PHE A 321 6.13 9.82 0.30
N ALA A 322 6.80 10.43 -0.67
CA ALA A 322 8.00 11.23 -0.40
C ALA A 322 7.67 12.44 0.50
N ALA A 323 6.61 13.18 0.18
CA ALA A 323 6.14 14.29 1.00
C ALA A 323 5.72 13.84 2.41
N ALA A 324 4.97 12.73 2.52
CA ALA A 324 4.57 12.16 3.80
C ALA A 324 5.74 11.68 4.66
N ALA A 325 6.86 11.32 4.03
CA ALA A 325 8.10 10.96 4.70
C ALA A 325 9.06 12.13 4.93
N ASP A 326 8.71 13.33 4.49
CA ASP A 326 9.60 14.51 4.47
C ASP A 326 10.92 14.26 3.73
N VAL A 327 10.83 13.51 2.62
CA VAL A 327 11.95 13.14 1.77
C VAL A 327 11.93 13.99 0.51
N PRO A 328 13.08 14.58 0.10
CA PRO A 328 13.17 15.32 -1.16
C PRO A 328 12.70 14.47 -2.34
N PHE A 329 11.98 15.08 -3.28
CA PHE A 329 11.61 14.38 -4.50
C PHE A 329 11.66 15.27 -5.73
N LEU A 330 12.13 14.66 -6.83
CA LEU A 330 12.13 15.25 -8.16
C LEU A 330 10.85 14.84 -8.87
N ALA A 331 9.94 15.78 -8.98
CA ALA A 331 8.64 15.59 -9.62
C ALA A 331 8.75 15.85 -11.13
N LEU A 332 8.65 14.79 -11.93
CA LEU A 332 8.66 14.87 -13.38
C LEU A 332 7.25 15.20 -13.88
N MET A 333 7.04 16.48 -14.14
CA MET A 333 5.74 17.02 -14.45
C MET A 333 5.32 16.69 -15.87
N ASN A 334 4.09 16.20 -16.00
CA ASN A 334 3.43 16.12 -17.29
C ASN A 334 2.93 17.52 -17.71
N ARG A 335 2.64 17.69 -19.00
CA ARG A 335 2.03 18.89 -19.54
C ARG A 335 0.70 19.26 -18.84
N ARG A 336 0.03 18.26 -18.23
CA ARG A 336 -1.11 18.40 -17.34
C ARG A 336 -0.75 17.88 -15.96
N ALA A 337 -0.31 18.76 -15.11
CA ALA A 337 -0.14 18.47 -13.72
C ALA A 337 -1.48 18.10 -13.06
N HIS A 338 -1.45 17.29 -12.02
CA HIS A 338 -2.62 17.00 -11.20
C HIS A 338 -3.20 18.31 -10.62
N TRP A 339 -4.47 18.30 -10.24
CA TRP A 339 -5.24 19.50 -9.84
C TRP A 339 -4.58 20.32 -8.72
N PHE A 340 -3.77 19.73 -7.88
CA PHE A 340 -3.10 20.42 -6.78
C PHE A 340 -1.76 21.09 -7.16
N TRP A 341 -1.25 20.91 -8.39
CA TRP A 341 -0.02 21.59 -8.84
C TRP A 341 -0.26 22.93 -9.53
N GLY A 342 -1.43 23.11 -10.11
CA GLY A 342 -1.76 24.28 -10.90
C GLY A 342 -1.14 24.30 -12.31
N PRO A 343 -1.37 25.38 -13.07
CA PRO A 343 -0.92 25.49 -14.46
C PRO A 343 0.58 25.63 -14.61
N ASP A 344 1.24 26.27 -13.66
CA ASP A 344 2.65 26.67 -13.76
C ASP A 344 3.59 25.67 -13.10
N ALA A 345 3.06 24.62 -12.49
CA ALA A 345 3.79 23.55 -11.81
C ALA A 345 4.76 23.99 -10.68
N ASP A 346 4.93 25.30 -10.49
CA ASP A 346 5.88 25.87 -9.54
C ASP A 346 5.29 26.09 -8.15
N ALA A 347 3.97 26.01 -8.03
CA ALA A 347 3.27 26.27 -6.78
C ALA A 347 2.88 24.97 -6.08
N ALA A 348 3.86 24.23 -5.60
CA ALA A 348 3.61 23.14 -4.67
C ALA A 348 3.20 23.69 -3.30
N TRP A 349 2.01 24.34 -3.22
CA TRP A 349 1.46 24.72 -1.91
C TRP A 349 1.32 23.51 -0.96
N THR A 350 1.36 22.30 -1.52
CA THR A 350 1.20 21.04 -0.80
C THR A 350 2.52 20.43 -0.35
N TYR A 351 3.64 20.65 -1.07
CA TYR A 351 4.87 19.87 -0.84
C TYR A 351 6.14 20.73 -0.91
N PRO A 352 6.60 21.26 0.24
CA PRO A 352 7.80 22.12 0.26
C PRO A 352 9.10 21.39 -0.11
N THR A 353 9.12 20.05 -0.03
CA THR A 353 10.29 19.21 -0.39
C THR A 353 10.32 18.81 -1.88
N ALA A 354 9.37 19.30 -2.67
CA ALA A 354 9.30 19.01 -4.10
C ALA A 354 10.24 19.90 -4.91
N THR A 355 10.97 19.29 -5.85
CA THR A 355 11.59 19.98 -6.98
C THR A 355 10.85 19.56 -8.24
N THR A 356 10.30 20.50 -8.97
CA THR A 356 9.51 20.23 -10.17
C THR A 356 10.30 20.49 -11.43
N ILE A 357 10.26 19.57 -12.39
CA ILE A 357 10.76 19.79 -13.75
C ILE A 357 9.77 19.19 -14.76
N LYS A 358 9.73 19.71 -15.99
CA LYS A 358 9.00 19.04 -17.06
C LYS A 358 9.67 17.69 -17.34
N LYS A 359 8.88 16.63 -17.55
CA LYS A 359 9.45 15.30 -17.83
C LYS A 359 10.34 15.27 -19.08
N THR A 360 10.12 16.20 -20.01
CA THR A 360 10.94 16.36 -21.22
C THR A 360 12.29 17.00 -20.94
N ASP A 361 12.46 17.65 -19.80
CA ASP A 361 13.66 18.36 -19.40
C ASP A 361 14.57 17.50 -18.49
N LEU A 362 14.16 16.26 -18.21
CA LEU A 362 15.00 15.32 -17.46
C LEU A 362 16.23 14.97 -18.29
N SER A 363 17.39 15.14 -17.69
CA SER A 363 18.70 14.71 -18.21
C SER A 363 19.54 14.18 -17.07
N GLN A 364 20.63 13.46 -17.39
CA GLN A 364 21.56 12.98 -16.36
C GLN A 364 22.11 14.12 -15.51
N ASP A 365 22.45 15.26 -16.13
CA ASP A 365 23.02 16.42 -15.41
C ASP A 365 22.00 17.05 -14.46
N ARG A 366 20.76 17.23 -14.87
CA ARG A 366 19.70 17.73 -13.99
C ARG A 366 19.40 16.77 -12.85
N ALA A 367 19.34 15.49 -13.13
CA ALA A 367 19.16 14.47 -12.11
C ALA A 367 20.35 14.46 -11.12
N ARG A 368 21.59 14.54 -11.62
CA ARG A 368 22.81 14.60 -10.81
C ARG A 368 22.83 15.85 -9.91
N GLN A 369 22.51 17.01 -10.46
CA GLN A 369 22.45 18.26 -9.69
C GLN A 369 21.43 18.17 -8.54
N TRP A 370 20.27 17.62 -8.82
CA TRP A 370 19.24 17.40 -7.79
C TRP A 370 19.68 16.34 -6.77
N MET A 371 20.30 15.23 -7.21
CA MET A 371 20.81 14.19 -6.33
C MET A 371 21.84 14.72 -5.34
N HIS A 372 22.75 15.58 -5.74
CA HIS A 372 23.70 16.24 -4.83
C HIS A 372 23.03 17.09 -3.75
N GLN A 373 21.90 17.73 -4.07
CA GLN A 373 21.14 18.45 -3.06
C GLN A 373 20.46 17.48 -2.08
N ALA A 374 19.85 16.41 -2.60
CA ALA A 374 19.20 15.38 -1.80
C ALA A 374 20.20 14.63 -0.89
N GLU A 375 21.42 14.39 -1.35
CA GLU A 375 22.51 13.76 -0.57
C GLU A 375 22.95 14.62 0.61
N ARG A 376 23.05 15.94 0.41
CA ARG A 376 23.34 16.86 1.52
C ARG A 376 22.27 16.77 2.59
N ALA A 377 21.01 16.80 2.20
CA ALA A 377 19.90 16.64 3.13
C ALA A 377 19.91 15.26 3.79
N PHE A 378 20.19 14.19 3.05
CA PHE A 378 20.30 12.83 3.57
C PHE A 378 21.42 12.69 4.61
N SER A 379 22.57 13.31 4.38
CA SER A 379 23.72 13.23 5.29
C SER A 379 23.44 13.88 6.65
N GLN A 380 22.53 14.84 6.69
CA GLN A 380 22.13 15.55 7.91
C GLN A 380 20.99 14.86 8.69
N ARG A 381 20.44 13.77 8.16
CA ARG A 381 19.32 13.08 8.81
C ARG A 381 19.76 12.38 10.09
N PRO A 382 18.86 12.27 11.07
CA PRO A 382 19.13 11.51 12.27
C PRO A 382 19.41 10.04 11.91
N VAL A 383 20.47 9.50 12.47
CA VAL A 383 20.69 8.06 12.51
C VAL A 383 19.89 7.56 13.70
N PRO A 384 18.90 6.67 13.50
CA PRO A 384 18.18 6.12 14.64
C PRO A 384 19.19 5.50 15.59
N MET A 385 19.20 5.95 16.82
CA MET A 385 19.88 5.18 17.86
C MET A 385 19.28 3.78 17.83
N PRO A 386 20.10 2.71 17.88
CA PRO A 386 19.55 1.38 18.14
C PRO A 386 18.66 1.53 19.36
N VAL A 387 17.36 1.29 19.20
CA VAL A 387 16.45 1.30 20.34
C VAL A 387 17.09 0.36 21.34
N PRO A 388 17.43 0.81 22.58
CA PRO A 388 17.89 -0.10 23.60
C PRO A 388 16.76 -1.11 23.73
N LEU A 389 16.99 -2.33 23.22
CA LEU A 389 15.98 -3.36 23.22
C LEU A 389 15.65 -3.64 24.67
N ALA A 390 14.52 -3.11 25.13
CA ALA A 390 13.90 -3.59 26.34
C ALA A 390 13.89 -5.12 26.26
N ASN A 391 14.02 -5.81 27.39
CA ASN A 391 14.22 -7.26 27.46
C ASN A 391 13.33 -8.11 26.53
N HIS A 392 12.18 -7.59 26.11
CA HIS A 392 11.25 -8.25 25.20
C HIS A 392 11.74 -8.39 23.76
N GLY A 393 12.53 -7.46 23.22
CA GLY A 393 13.00 -7.55 21.83
C GLY A 393 13.91 -8.75 21.58
N ARG A 394 14.70 -9.16 22.57
CA ARG A 394 15.63 -10.29 22.49
C ARG A 394 15.03 -11.65 22.87
N ARG A 395 13.80 -11.66 23.37
CA ARG A 395 13.08 -12.88 23.83
C ARG A 395 11.78 -13.09 23.05
N PRO A 396 11.86 -13.35 21.74
CA PRO A 396 10.66 -13.62 20.95
C PRO A 396 9.98 -14.91 21.34
N ILE A 397 8.68 -14.99 21.05
CA ILE A 397 7.96 -16.25 20.96
C ILE A 397 8.03 -16.72 19.51
N LEU A 398 8.75 -17.81 19.25
CA LEU A 398 8.91 -18.37 17.90
C LEU A 398 8.04 -19.62 17.76
N VAL A 399 7.08 -19.58 16.83
CA VAL A 399 6.16 -20.71 16.62
C VAL A 399 6.60 -21.52 15.40
N ALA A 400 7.22 -22.64 15.64
CA ALA A 400 7.63 -23.63 14.64
C ALA A 400 6.69 -24.84 14.69
N GLY A 401 6.34 -25.40 13.55
CA GLY A 401 5.44 -26.55 13.50
C GLY A 401 5.17 -27.02 12.09
N LEU A 402 4.52 -28.16 11.98
CA LEU A 402 3.99 -28.66 10.72
C LEU A 402 2.99 -27.66 10.11
N PRO A 403 3.00 -27.45 8.80
CA PRO A 403 1.86 -26.79 8.16
C PRO A 403 0.56 -27.54 8.54
N ARG A 404 -0.52 -26.83 8.80
CA ARG A 404 -1.84 -27.38 9.20
C ARG A 404 -1.94 -27.95 10.62
N SER A 405 -0.92 -27.77 11.47
CA SER A 405 -0.97 -28.10 12.90
C SER A 405 -1.60 -26.99 13.78
N ARG A 406 -2.47 -26.16 13.23
CA ARG A 406 -3.14 -25.04 13.91
C ARG A 406 -2.20 -23.94 14.43
N THR A 407 -1.03 -23.78 13.83
CA THR A 407 -0.09 -22.71 14.16
C THR A 407 -0.71 -21.30 14.08
N SER A 408 -1.65 -21.07 13.15
CA SER A 408 -2.37 -19.79 13.03
C SER A 408 -3.32 -19.54 14.20
N MET A 409 -3.97 -20.56 14.74
CA MET A 409 -4.81 -20.46 15.94
C MET A 409 -3.97 -20.09 17.16
N THR A 410 -2.83 -20.74 17.35
CA THR A 410 -1.88 -20.42 18.43
C THR A 410 -1.46 -18.95 18.36
N MET A 411 -1.11 -18.44 17.17
CA MET A 411 -0.75 -17.04 16.99
C MET A 411 -1.92 -16.09 17.24
N ARG A 412 -3.14 -16.45 16.83
CA ARG A 412 -4.34 -15.65 17.10
C ARG A 412 -4.58 -15.47 18.59
N ILE A 413 -4.40 -16.53 19.37
CA ILE A 413 -4.52 -16.49 20.82
C ILE A 413 -3.44 -15.57 21.43
N LEU A 414 -2.18 -15.69 21.01
CA LEU A 414 -1.11 -14.80 21.44
C LEU A 414 -1.40 -13.33 21.11
N ALA A 415 -1.81 -13.06 19.88
CA ALA A 415 -2.15 -11.71 19.43
C ALA A 415 -3.34 -11.11 20.20
N ALA A 416 -4.35 -11.91 20.49
CA ALA A 416 -5.52 -11.50 21.29
C ALA A 416 -5.14 -11.17 22.75
N HIS A 417 -4.08 -11.75 23.28
CA HIS A 417 -3.49 -11.41 24.57
C HIS A 417 -2.52 -10.20 24.50
N GLY A 418 -2.44 -9.50 23.37
CA GLY A 418 -1.61 -8.31 23.24
C GLY A 418 -0.15 -8.58 22.84
N VAL A 419 0.24 -9.83 22.54
CA VAL A 419 1.55 -10.13 21.96
C VAL A 419 1.63 -9.52 20.57
N TRP A 420 2.68 -8.74 20.29
CA TRP A 420 2.85 -8.07 19.01
C TRP A 420 3.23 -9.08 17.91
N VAL A 421 2.56 -9.03 16.76
CA VAL A 421 2.77 -9.96 15.64
C VAL A 421 3.10 -9.27 14.31
N GLY A 422 3.04 -7.95 14.29
CA GLY A 422 3.29 -7.12 13.10
C GLY A 422 2.23 -7.26 12.01
N GLU A 423 2.63 -6.90 10.79
CA GLU A 423 1.76 -7.00 9.62
C GLU A 423 1.69 -8.45 9.12
N THR A 424 0.53 -9.06 9.26
CA THR A 424 0.31 -10.47 8.91
C THR A 424 -0.51 -10.65 7.63
N MET A 425 -0.42 -11.85 7.06
CA MET A 425 -1.25 -12.21 5.90
C MET A 425 -2.73 -12.14 6.25
N GLN A 426 -3.48 -11.45 5.39
CA GLN A 426 -4.93 -11.30 5.50
C GLN A 426 -5.66 -12.65 5.41
N ALA A 427 -6.90 -12.66 5.89
CA ALA A 427 -7.82 -13.77 5.72
C ALA A 427 -8.04 -14.10 4.24
N THR A 428 -8.22 -15.38 3.95
CA THR A 428 -8.60 -15.89 2.62
C THR A 428 -9.73 -16.91 2.79
N SER A 429 -10.37 -17.31 1.68
CA SER A 429 -11.35 -18.40 1.72
C SER A 429 -10.79 -19.71 2.31
N ALA A 430 -9.49 -19.96 2.15
CA ALA A 430 -8.79 -21.14 2.71
C ALA A 430 -8.45 -20.99 4.21
N ASN A 431 -8.42 -19.78 4.75
CA ASN A 431 -8.24 -19.47 6.15
C ASN A 431 -8.96 -18.17 6.52
N PRO A 432 -10.24 -18.22 6.88
CA PRO A 432 -11.07 -17.05 7.17
C PRO A 432 -10.54 -16.18 8.33
N HIS A 433 -9.75 -16.75 9.23
CA HIS A 433 -9.18 -16.05 10.38
C HIS A 433 -7.77 -15.47 10.14
N GLY A 434 -7.22 -15.59 8.90
CA GLY A 434 -5.87 -15.16 8.57
C GLY A 434 -4.77 -16.17 8.95
N PHE A 435 -3.60 -15.99 8.33
CA PHE A 435 -2.48 -16.93 8.53
C PHE A 435 -1.55 -16.51 9.67
N PHE A 436 -1.60 -15.27 10.13
CA PHE A 436 -0.71 -14.73 11.16
C PHE A 436 0.79 -14.91 10.88
N GLU A 437 1.17 -14.95 9.62
CA GLU A 437 2.56 -14.95 9.18
C GLU A 437 2.98 -13.53 8.86
N ASN A 438 4.00 -13.00 9.57
CA ASN A 438 4.53 -11.68 9.30
C ASN A 438 5.06 -11.60 7.88
N LEU A 439 4.46 -10.73 7.06
CA LEU A 439 4.72 -10.66 5.62
C LEU A 439 6.15 -10.27 5.28
N VAL A 440 6.71 -9.35 6.05
CA VAL A 440 8.08 -8.87 5.84
C VAL A 440 9.07 -9.97 6.17
N LEU A 441 8.98 -10.57 7.35
CA LEU A 441 9.89 -11.63 7.77
C LEU A 441 9.79 -12.88 6.87
N LYS A 442 8.57 -13.24 6.48
CA LYS A 442 8.33 -14.37 5.56
C LYS A 442 9.03 -14.18 4.21
N ASN A 443 8.83 -13.02 3.58
CA ASN A 443 9.29 -12.81 2.20
C ASN A 443 10.74 -12.33 2.12
N SER A 444 11.18 -11.48 3.05
CA SER A 444 12.50 -10.86 3.01
C SER A 444 13.57 -11.65 3.75
N VAL A 445 13.18 -12.55 4.64
CA VAL A 445 14.10 -13.36 5.43
C VAL A 445 13.97 -14.84 5.13
N LEU A 446 12.82 -15.47 5.49
CA LEU A 446 12.72 -16.94 5.40
C LEU A 446 12.87 -17.46 3.99
N LYS A 447 12.11 -16.92 3.03
CA LYS A 447 12.17 -17.38 1.64
C LYS A 447 13.53 -17.11 0.99
N LYS A 448 14.19 -16.02 1.39
CA LYS A 448 15.52 -15.70 0.89
C LYS A 448 16.55 -16.69 1.44
N LEU A 449 16.53 -16.96 2.74
CA LEU A 449 17.41 -17.94 3.37
C LEU A 449 17.24 -19.35 2.77
N LEU A 450 16.01 -19.81 2.58
CA LEU A 450 15.77 -21.10 1.93
C LEU A 450 16.36 -21.16 0.53
N LYS A 451 16.20 -20.11 -0.27
CA LYS A 451 16.83 -20.01 -1.60
C LYS A 451 18.34 -20.05 -1.54
N GLU A 452 18.96 -19.31 -0.62
CA GLU A 452 20.41 -19.29 -0.42
C GLU A 452 20.96 -20.66 0.01
N LEU A 453 20.13 -21.44 0.71
CA LEU A 453 20.42 -22.83 1.11
C LEU A 453 20.07 -23.86 0.03
N GLY A 454 19.69 -23.44 -1.18
CA GLY A 454 19.32 -24.35 -2.27
C GLY A 454 18.00 -25.09 -2.06
N ALA A 455 17.15 -24.60 -1.14
CA ALA A 455 15.87 -25.22 -0.80
C ALA A 455 14.67 -24.51 -1.44
N ASP A 456 13.51 -25.17 -1.47
CA ASP A 456 12.27 -24.56 -1.94
C ASP A 456 11.85 -23.39 -1.03
N PRO A 457 11.65 -22.19 -1.58
CA PRO A 457 11.22 -21.03 -0.80
C PRO A 457 9.86 -21.18 -0.11
N ASN A 458 9.03 -22.10 -0.55
CA ASN A 458 7.74 -22.40 0.08
C ASN A 458 7.87 -23.44 1.19
N GLY A 459 9.04 -24.08 1.33
CA GLY A 459 9.33 -25.06 2.35
C GLY A 459 8.71 -26.44 2.07
N VAL A 460 8.59 -26.81 0.79
CA VAL A 460 8.10 -28.13 0.42
C VAL A 460 9.30 -29.01 0.05
N GLU A 461 9.72 -29.08 -1.18
CA GLU A 461 10.91 -29.82 -1.59
C GLU A 461 11.63 -29.11 -2.74
N PRO A 462 12.98 -29.12 -2.76
CA PRO A 462 13.89 -29.72 -1.77
C PRO A 462 13.94 -28.98 -0.44
N LEU A 463 14.10 -29.74 0.66
CA LEU A 463 14.31 -29.19 2.00
C LEU A 463 15.81 -28.85 2.22
N PRO A 464 16.14 -27.86 3.06
CA PRO A 464 17.52 -27.53 3.36
C PRO A 464 18.20 -28.63 4.17
N ASP A 465 19.51 -28.80 4.00
CA ASP A 465 20.31 -29.68 4.82
C ASP A 465 20.37 -29.19 6.27
N SER A 466 19.80 -29.95 7.19
CA SER A 466 19.75 -29.59 8.60
C SER A 466 21.08 -29.78 9.35
N SER A 467 22.05 -30.48 8.75
CA SER A 467 23.36 -30.74 9.37
C SER A 467 24.36 -29.61 9.15
N ASN A 468 24.11 -28.73 8.17
CA ASN A 468 25.02 -27.64 7.77
C ASN A 468 24.32 -26.27 7.73
N MET A 469 23.73 -25.85 8.84
CA MET A 469 23.07 -24.56 8.94
C MET A 469 24.06 -23.46 9.31
N PRO A 470 24.14 -22.37 8.53
CA PRO A 470 25.07 -21.27 8.80
C PRO A 470 24.65 -20.47 10.04
N VAL A 471 25.63 -19.98 10.79
CA VAL A 471 25.42 -18.90 11.75
C VAL A 471 25.43 -17.57 10.98
N LEU A 472 24.43 -16.75 11.16
CA LEU A 472 24.29 -15.47 10.47
C LEU A 472 24.47 -14.29 11.46
N PRO A 473 25.69 -13.73 11.61
CA PRO A 473 25.93 -12.63 12.51
C PRO A 473 25.03 -11.41 12.17
N GLY A 474 24.44 -10.79 13.20
CA GLY A 474 23.59 -9.63 13.06
C GLY A 474 22.21 -9.91 12.46
N LEU A 475 21.80 -11.18 12.36
CA LEU A 475 20.43 -11.52 11.91
C LEU A 475 19.39 -11.00 12.89
N ASP A 476 19.63 -11.10 14.20
CA ASP A 476 18.80 -10.53 15.26
C ASP A 476 18.54 -9.04 15.05
N GLN A 477 19.60 -8.27 14.83
CA GLN A 477 19.51 -6.83 14.57
C GLN A 477 18.69 -6.51 13.31
N ARG A 478 18.93 -7.23 12.22
CA ARG A 478 18.18 -7.07 10.97
C ARG A 478 16.71 -7.41 11.13
N LEU A 479 16.39 -8.46 11.89
CA LEU A 479 15.02 -8.84 12.19
C LEU A 479 14.32 -7.79 13.05
N LEU A 480 14.98 -7.36 14.13
CA LEU A 480 14.44 -6.34 15.03
C LEU A 480 14.25 -4.99 14.32
N GLN A 481 15.17 -4.62 13.42
CA GLN A 481 15.00 -3.45 12.58
C GLN A 481 13.76 -3.59 11.68
N ALA A 482 13.57 -4.74 11.05
CA ALA A 482 12.39 -5.00 10.22
C ALA A 482 11.08 -4.98 11.01
N LEU A 483 11.10 -5.33 12.30
CA LEU A 483 9.94 -5.21 13.20
C LEU A 483 9.71 -3.76 13.61
N THR A 484 10.76 -3.01 13.96
CA THR A 484 10.69 -1.58 14.27
C THR A 484 10.11 -0.79 13.10
N ASP A 485 10.50 -1.15 11.87
CA ASP A 485 9.97 -0.56 10.64
C ASP A 485 8.46 -0.79 10.46
N GLN A 486 7.92 -1.83 11.07
CA GLN A 486 6.49 -2.13 11.13
C GLN A 486 5.79 -1.49 12.35
N GLY A 487 6.49 -0.69 13.16
CA GLY A 487 5.96 -0.04 14.35
C GLY A 487 6.11 -0.83 15.66
N TYR A 488 7.01 -1.83 15.69
CA TYR A 488 7.36 -2.47 16.95
C TYR A 488 8.15 -1.52 17.86
N ASP A 489 7.67 -1.31 19.06
CA ASP A 489 8.21 -0.36 20.04
C ASP A 489 9.23 -0.99 21.01
N GLY A 490 9.40 -2.32 20.99
CA GLY A 490 10.26 -3.06 21.93
C GLY A 490 9.67 -3.24 23.33
N ALA A 491 8.55 -2.59 23.65
CA ALA A 491 7.95 -2.61 24.98
C ALA A 491 7.06 -3.83 25.24
N ARG A 492 6.49 -4.39 24.19
CA ARG A 492 5.59 -5.54 24.27
C ARG A 492 6.32 -6.83 23.87
N PRO A 493 5.92 -8.00 24.39
CA PRO A 493 6.38 -9.27 23.86
C PRO A 493 5.95 -9.38 22.38
N TRP A 494 6.78 -9.98 21.54
CA TRP A 494 6.46 -10.22 20.14
C TRP A 494 6.57 -11.69 19.78
N ALA A 495 5.78 -12.08 18.79
CA ALA A 495 5.79 -13.45 18.29
C ALA A 495 5.94 -13.49 16.78
N PHE A 496 6.63 -14.50 16.30
CA PHE A 496 6.75 -14.80 14.88
C PHE A 496 6.44 -16.26 14.59
N LYS A 497 5.61 -16.51 13.62
CA LYS A 497 5.17 -17.82 13.19
C LYS A 497 5.33 -17.99 11.69
N ASP A 498 5.96 -19.04 11.30
CA ASP A 498 5.90 -19.58 9.94
C ASP A 498 6.33 -21.08 10.01
N PRO A 499 5.64 -22.01 9.30
CA PRO A 499 6.09 -23.40 9.26
C PRO A 499 7.55 -23.56 8.81
N LYS A 500 8.07 -22.66 7.99
CA LYS A 500 9.47 -22.65 7.54
C LYS A 500 10.48 -22.36 8.65
N LEU A 501 10.05 -21.82 9.80
CA LEU A 501 10.91 -21.76 10.99
C LEU A 501 11.38 -23.14 11.42
N THR A 502 10.55 -24.17 11.21
CA THR A 502 10.94 -25.58 11.45
C THR A 502 12.16 -26.00 10.64
N LEU A 503 12.31 -25.44 9.44
CA LEU A 503 13.44 -25.76 8.56
C LEU A 503 14.70 -24.94 8.90
N LEU A 504 14.50 -23.77 9.45
CA LEU A 504 15.55 -22.76 9.71
C LEU A 504 15.81 -22.55 11.21
N TRP A 505 15.28 -23.43 12.07
CA TRP A 505 15.34 -23.25 13.52
C TRP A 505 16.78 -23.05 14.07
N PRO A 506 17.84 -23.73 13.57
CA PRO A 506 19.18 -23.52 14.11
C PRO A 506 19.69 -22.10 13.90
N ILE A 507 19.37 -21.50 12.74
CA ILE A 507 19.74 -20.11 12.40
C ILE A 507 19.03 -19.13 13.37
N PHE A 508 17.74 -19.35 13.61
CA PHE A 508 16.95 -18.48 14.49
C PHE A 508 17.26 -18.71 15.97
N ALA A 509 17.58 -19.93 16.39
CA ALA A 509 18.03 -20.21 17.75
C ALA A 509 19.39 -19.56 18.05
N SER A 510 20.29 -19.52 17.06
CA SER A 510 21.56 -18.79 17.18
C SER A 510 21.35 -17.28 17.25
N ALA A 511 20.40 -16.71 16.50
CA ALA A 511 20.11 -15.28 16.48
C ALA A 511 19.37 -14.83 17.78
N PHE A 512 18.52 -15.69 18.32
CA PHE A 512 17.73 -15.43 19.53
C PHE A 512 17.86 -16.57 20.54
N PRO A 513 18.98 -16.68 21.26
CA PRO A 513 19.22 -17.77 22.20
C PRO A 513 18.21 -17.81 23.35
N ASP A 514 17.63 -16.67 23.70
CA ASP A 514 16.61 -16.54 24.76
C ASP A 514 15.16 -16.67 24.24
N ALA A 515 14.96 -17.04 22.97
CA ALA A 515 13.62 -17.21 22.40
C ALA A 515 12.84 -18.32 23.12
N HIS A 516 11.53 -18.09 23.29
CA HIS A 516 10.62 -19.15 23.72
C HIS A 516 9.98 -19.78 22.48
N TRP A 517 10.33 -21.00 22.20
CA TRP A 517 9.79 -21.75 21.07
C TRP A 517 8.48 -22.42 21.46
N ILE A 518 7.50 -22.33 20.59
CA ILE A 518 6.25 -23.10 20.67
C ILE A 518 6.22 -24.09 19.52
N ILE A 519 5.95 -25.37 19.83
CA ILE A 519 5.69 -26.42 18.86
C ILE A 519 4.23 -26.84 18.98
N PRO A 520 3.31 -26.30 18.14
CA PRO A 520 1.93 -26.76 18.08
C PRO A 520 1.88 -28.17 17.49
N GLN A 521 1.38 -29.12 18.27
CA GLN A 521 1.13 -30.51 17.85
C GLN A 521 -0.36 -30.72 17.60
N ARG A 522 -0.67 -31.45 16.56
CA ARG A 522 -2.00 -31.90 16.18
C ARG A 522 -1.90 -33.37 15.77
N ASP A 523 -3.02 -34.09 15.86
CA ASP A 523 -3.09 -35.46 15.32
C ASP A 523 -2.46 -35.52 13.92
N ARG A 524 -1.54 -36.46 13.73
CA ARG A 524 -0.72 -36.55 12.50
C ARG A 524 -1.58 -36.88 11.29
N GLN A 525 -2.56 -37.81 11.45
CA GLN A 525 -3.43 -38.17 10.33
C GLN A 525 -4.28 -36.99 9.90
N ALA A 526 -4.80 -36.22 10.85
CA ALA A 526 -5.56 -34.98 10.54
C ALA A 526 -4.72 -33.91 9.85
N VAL A 527 -3.41 -33.86 10.10
CA VAL A 527 -2.48 -32.97 9.36
C VAL A 527 -2.32 -33.46 7.92
N ILE A 528 -2.03 -34.76 7.71
CA ILE A 528 -1.86 -35.37 6.38
C ILE A 528 -3.12 -35.18 5.54
N ASP A 529 -4.29 -35.49 6.09
CA ASP A 529 -5.59 -35.31 5.42
C ASP A 529 -5.84 -33.87 5.03
N SER A 530 -5.45 -32.93 5.89
CA SER A 530 -5.57 -31.50 5.61
C SER A 530 -4.62 -31.05 4.51
N LEU A 531 -3.40 -31.56 4.46
CA LEU A 531 -2.41 -31.24 3.41
C LEU A 531 -2.88 -31.76 2.04
N SER A 532 -3.39 -32.97 1.98
CA SER A 532 -3.89 -33.62 0.76
C SER A 532 -5.13 -32.90 0.16
N LYS A 533 -5.90 -32.18 0.98
CA LYS A 533 -7.14 -31.50 0.56
C LYS A 533 -6.92 -30.05 0.12
N VAL A 534 -5.90 -29.36 0.62
CA VAL A 534 -5.70 -27.94 0.37
C VAL A 534 -5.16 -27.68 -1.03
N HIS A 535 -5.84 -26.84 -1.80
CA HIS A 535 -5.59 -26.63 -3.24
C HIS A 535 -4.12 -26.27 -3.57
N PHE A 536 -3.49 -25.37 -2.81
CA PHE A 536 -2.12 -24.96 -3.10
C PHE A 536 -1.08 -26.04 -2.75
N MET A 537 -1.37 -26.92 -1.80
CA MET A 537 -0.52 -28.08 -1.45
C MET A 537 -0.69 -29.22 -2.48
N ARG A 538 -1.90 -29.43 -2.97
CA ARG A 538 -2.19 -30.44 -4.01
C ARG A 538 -1.43 -30.22 -5.32
N ARG A 539 -0.90 -29.02 -5.55
CA ARG A 539 -0.01 -28.74 -6.69
C ARG A 539 1.33 -29.48 -6.58
N HIS A 540 1.75 -29.85 -5.38
CA HIS A 540 2.98 -30.62 -5.13
C HIS A 540 2.68 -32.13 -5.17
N SER A 541 1.68 -32.57 -4.44
CA SER A 541 1.20 -33.94 -4.46
C SER A 541 -0.24 -34.04 -3.94
N SER A 542 -1.01 -35.01 -4.44
CA SER A 542 -2.29 -35.45 -3.86
C SER A 542 -2.14 -36.74 -3.06
N ASP A 543 -0.94 -37.32 -3.06
CA ASP A 543 -0.65 -38.59 -2.41
C ASP A 543 -0.47 -38.42 -0.88
N PRO A 544 -1.27 -39.09 -0.04
CA PRO A 544 -1.11 -39.08 1.41
C PRO A 544 0.26 -39.63 1.89
N GLU A 545 0.86 -40.56 1.19
CA GLU A 545 2.16 -41.13 1.55
C GLU A 545 3.27 -40.10 1.39
N TYR A 546 3.25 -39.33 0.30
CA TYR A 546 4.13 -38.19 0.13
C TYR A 546 4.02 -37.22 1.32
N TRP A 547 2.80 -36.90 1.76
CA TRP A 547 2.59 -36.00 2.90
C TRP A 547 2.98 -36.62 4.23
N ALA A 548 2.88 -37.96 4.38
CA ALA A 548 3.39 -38.66 5.56
C ALA A 548 4.92 -38.54 5.66
N MET A 549 5.64 -38.73 4.55
CA MET A 549 7.10 -38.51 4.47
C MET A 549 7.50 -37.06 4.76
N PHE A 550 6.79 -36.11 4.16
CA PHE A 550 6.97 -34.68 4.42
C PHE A 550 6.79 -34.34 5.90
N CYS A 551 5.71 -34.82 6.52
CA CYS A 551 5.46 -34.64 7.95
C CYS A 551 6.56 -35.27 8.81
N ALA A 552 7.07 -36.45 8.44
CA ALA A 552 8.17 -37.10 9.15
C ALA A 552 9.47 -36.28 9.10
N ALA A 553 9.80 -35.71 7.91
CA ALA A 553 10.97 -34.86 7.73
C ALA A 553 10.89 -33.57 8.56
N TYR A 554 9.71 -32.94 8.65
CA TYR A 554 9.49 -31.78 9.51
C TYR A 554 9.54 -32.17 11.01
N GLN A 555 8.91 -33.31 11.39
CA GLN A 555 8.91 -33.78 12.77
C GLN A 555 10.32 -34.04 13.29
N GLN A 556 11.17 -34.67 12.49
CA GLN A 556 12.57 -34.89 12.85
C GLN A 556 13.29 -33.60 13.24
N ARG A 557 12.99 -32.49 12.53
CA ARG A 557 13.56 -31.16 12.83
C ARG A 557 12.98 -30.53 14.09
N LEU A 558 11.68 -30.73 14.35
CA LEU A 558 11.03 -30.30 15.59
C LEU A 558 11.56 -31.06 16.78
N ASP A 559 11.79 -32.35 16.64
CA ASP A 559 12.39 -33.18 17.68
C ASP A 559 13.84 -32.78 17.97
N ALA A 560 14.59 -32.39 16.94
CA ALA A 560 15.93 -31.83 17.10
C ALA A 560 15.90 -30.49 17.84
N LEU A 561 14.95 -29.58 17.51
CA LEU A 561 14.74 -28.34 18.23
C LEU A 561 14.39 -28.62 19.71
N ALA A 562 13.48 -29.56 19.99
CA ALA A 562 13.09 -29.89 21.36
C ALA A 562 14.27 -30.45 22.20
N ARG A 563 15.23 -31.14 21.56
CA ARG A 563 16.44 -31.67 22.20
C ARG A 563 17.62 -30.70 22.23
N SER A 564 17.53 -29.54 21.60
CA SER A 564 18.66 -28.62 21.41
C SER A 564 19.09 -27.85 22.67
N GLY A 565 18.33 -27.93 23.74
CA GLY A 565 18.51 -27.11 24.96
C GLY A 565 17.83 -25.74 24.87
N ALA A 566 17.22 -25.39 23.74
CA ALA A 566 16.39 -24.19 23.62
C ALA A 566 15.14 -24.30 24.52
N ARG A 567 14.61 -23.16 24.94
CA ARG A 567 13.38 -23.11 25.72
C ARG A 567 12.19 -23.43 24.80
N VAL A 568 11.60 -24.62 24.95
CA VAL A 568 10.54 -25.15 24.08
C VAL A 568 9.31 -25.52 24.91
N SER A 569 8.13 -25.07 24.45
CA SER A 569 6.83 -25.56 24.94
C SER A 569 6.10 -26.29 23.81
N VAL A 570 5.75 -27.54 24.03
CA VAL A 570 4.92 -28.30 23.12
C VAL A 570 3.45 -28.09 23.49
N ILE A 571 2.63 -27.69 22.53
CA ILE A 571 1.22 -27.41 22.75
C ILE A 571 0.36 -28.41 21.99
N ASP A 572 -0.34 -29.25 22.70
CA ASP A 572 -1.38 -30.10 22.12
C ASP A 572 -2.55 -29.22 21.68
N THR A 573 -2.69 -29.03 20.36
CA THR A 573 -3.73 -28.16 19.81
C THR A 573 -5.10 -28.81 19.76
N ASP A 574 -5.20 -30.14 19.91
CA ASP A 574 -6.46 -30.86 20.03
C ASP A 574 -7.00 -30.71 21.45
N ALA A 575 -6.14 -30.85 22.48
CA ALA A 575 -6.48 -30.54 23.86
C ALA A 575 -6.83 -29.03 24.05
N LEU A 576 -6.06 -28.14 23.43
CA LEU A 576 -6.30 -26.70 23.49
C LEU A 576 -7.70 -26.30 22.96
N VAL A 577 -8.15 -26.91 21.85
CA VAL A 577 -9.50 -26.71 21.31
C VAL A 577 -10.58 -27.27 22.24
N LYS A 578 -10.28 -28.28 23.03
CA LYS A 578 -11.18 -28.91 24.02
C LYS A 578 -11.21 -28.15 25.36
N GLY A 579 -10.41 -27.09 25.50
CA GLY A 579 -10.42 -26.22 26.69
C GLY A 579 -9.23 -26.40 27.63
N ASP A 580 -8.26 -27.23 27.30
CA ASP A 580 -7.00 -27.29 28.05
C ASP A 580 -6.05 -26.18 27.59
N HIS A 581 -6.06 -25.08 28.33
CA HIS A 581 -5.26 -23.90 28.02
C HIS A 581 -3.94 -23.86 28.83
N ALA A 582 -3.66 -24.81 29.70
CA ALA A 582 -2.59 -24.73 30.70
C ALA A 582 -1.21 -24.41 30.09
N ALA A 583 -0.77 -25.22 29.12
CA ALA A 583 0.55 -25.08 28.54
C ALA A 583 0.74 -23.74 27.79
N LEU A 584 -0.27 -23.27 27.05
CA LEU A 584 -0.18 -21.97 26.36
C LEU A 584 -0.29 -20.80 27.34
N SER A 585 -1.07 -20.94 28.42
CA SER A 585 -1.14 -19.95 29.50
C SER A 585 0.21 -19.73 30.19
N GLU A 586 1.01 -20.79 30.35
CA GLU A 586 2.37 -20.66 30.89
C GLU A 586 3.28 -19.86 29.97
N VAL A 587 3.19 -20.07 28.65
CA VAL A 587 3.97 -19.27 27.69
C VAL A 587 3.57 -17.80 27.74
N ILE A 588 2.27 -17.50 27.76
CA ILE A 588 1.73 -16.14 27.83
C ILE A 588 2.20 -15.45 29.13
N ARG A 589 2.10 -16.15 30.26
CA ARG A 589 2.58 -15.66 31.56
C ARG A 589 4.09 -15.40 31.57
N ALA A 590 4.85 -16.30 30.97
CA ALA A 590 6.30 -16.17 30.85
C ALA A 590 6.74 -15.02 29.95
N ALA A 591 5.85 -14.56 29.06
CA ALA A 591 6.03 -13.36 28.25
C ALA A 591 5.63 -12.07 28.99
N GLY A 592 5.20 -12.15 30.26
CA GLY A 592 4.79 -10.99 31.06
C GLY A 592 3.35 -10.54 30.81
N VAL A 593 2.53 -11.40 30.19
CA VAL A 593 1.12 -11.10 29.89
C VAL A 593 0.22 -11.98 30.74
N PRO A 594 -0.83 -11.45 31.40
CA PRO A 594 -1.79 -12.28 32.11
C PRO A 594 -2.62 -13.11 31.12
N PRO A 595 -2.72 -14.45 31.31
CA PRO A 595 -3.60 -15.27 30.49
C PRO A 595 -5.06 -15.08 30.92
N GLU A 596 -5.93 -14.74 29.96
CA GLU A 596 -7.35 -14.48 30.21
C GLU A 596 -8.23 -15.59 29.61
N PRO A 597 -9.03 -16.31 30.41
CA PRO A 597 -9.89 -17.41 29.91
C PRO A 597 -10.86 -16.99 28.81
N ASP A 598 -11.41 -15.78 28.88
CA ASP A 598 -12.36 -15.26 27.89
C ASP A 598 -11.69 -15.00 26.54
N VAL A 599 -10.42 -14.58 26.55
CA VAL A 599 -9.62 -14.40 25.33
C VAL A 599 -9.41 -15.74 24.62
N PHE A 600 -9.16 -16.82 25.34
CA PHE A 600 -9.08 -18.15 24.74
C PHE A 600 -10.41 -18.54 24.09
N ARG A 601 -11.54 -18.35 24.80
CA ARG A 601 -12.88 -18.69 24.26
C ARG A 601 -13.22 -17.93 22.99
N THR A 602 -12.86 -16.67 22.90
CA THR A 602 -13.15 -15.84 21.72
C THR A 602 -12.16 -16.06 20.58
N ALA A 603 -10.89 -16.38 20.90
CA ALA A 603 -9.87 -16.63 19.92
C ALA A 603 -9.91 -18.04 19.31
N ILE A 604 -10.50 -19.03 19.98
CA ILE A 604 -10.66 -20.38 19.44
C ILE A 604 -11.99 -20.46 18.68
N ASP A 605 -11.93 -20.83 17.39
CA ASP A 605 -13.12 -21.02 16.57
C ASP A 605 -13.90 -22.26 17.04
N PRO A 606 -15.15 -22.12 17.44
CA PRO A 606 -15.98 -23.27 17.86
C PRO A 606 -16.15 -24.35 16.78
N ALA A 607 -16.02 -24.01 15.50
CA ALA A 607 -16.07 -24.98 14.41
C ALA A 607 -14.90 -25.95 14.44
N LEU A 608 -13.73 -25.56 15.00
CA LEU A 608 -12.59 -26.46 15.16
C LEU A 608 -12.83 -27.57 16.19
N ALA A 609 -13.65 -27.32 17.21
CA ALA A 609 -14.03 -28.30 18.21
C ALA A 609 -14.92 -29.42 17.65
N ARG A 610 -15.72 -29.12 16.63
CA ARG A 610 -16.60 -30.11 15.98
C ARG A 610 -15.84 -31.04 15.07
N GLN A 611 -14.73 -30.59 14.48
CA GLN A 611 -13.87 -31.44 13.61
C GLN A 611 -13.11 -32.52 14.41
N THR A 612 -12.87 -32.30 15.69
CA THR A 612 -12.24 -33.28 16.59
C THR A 612 -13.21 -34.32 17.12
N LYS A 613 -14.52 -34.12 17.03
CA LYS A 613 -15.55 -35.10 17.47
C LYS A 613 -16.00 -36.07 16.36
N ALA A 614 -15.61 -35.82 15.12
CA ALA A 614 -16.06 -36.61 13.95
C ALA A 614 -15.07 -37.71 13.54
N GLN A 615 -14.23 -38.19 14.46
CA GLN A 615 -13.45 -39.43 14.27
C GLN A 615 -13.94 -40.44 15.29
N PRO A 616 -14.59 -41.58 14.84
CA PRO A 616 -14.85 -42.71 15.68
C PRO A 616 -13.58 -43.42 16.11
#